data_96609bbae80d14d9c80ba82eb41a8b83
#
_entry.id   96609bbae80d14d9c80ba82eb41a8b83
#
_cell.length_a   1.000
_cell.length_b   1.000
_cell.length_c   1.000
_cell.angle_alpha   90.00
_cell.angle_beta   90.00
_cell.angle_gamma   90.00
#
_symmetry.space_group_name_H-M   'P 1'
#
loop_
_entity.id
_entity.type
_entity.pdbx_description
1 polymer ?
#
loop_
_entity_poly.entity_id
_entity_poly.type
_entity_poly.pdbx_seq_one_letter_code
_entity_poly.pdbx_strand_id
1 'polypeptide(L)'
;MNKIYIALLIFLSTTYSLTAQNKKELRAEIESLQETLSTTQSALSESRTKENISLARAESFETQMEDLKLTNAQLLNNMSTFMEASTQKTENIGRALESLREKEEKLMTINETLKANDSTALLLLTDLKKALGEEAAITVENGAVTLLLDKVLLFGPNVSNTKLTIDATPMIKKLAAVLKAHRSMFISVEGNTNLGARLDLATQRAGALVDVFTTTHQIVPERIRAIGKISSAETLFVKIHPYFDSFYLMVRSDMKQK
;
A
#
# COMPACT_ATOMS: atom_id res chain seq x y z
N MET A 1 -60.94 -127.63 19.64
CA MET A 1 -59.67 -127.15 19.11
C MET A 1 -59.79 -125.83 18.29
N ASN A 2 -60.84 -125.57 17.54
CA ASN A 2 -61.00 -124.40 16.66
C ASN A 2 -61.08 -123.00 17.36
N LYS A 3 -61.54 -122.88 18.66
CA LYS A 3 -61.63 -121.57 19.36
C LYS A 3 -60.27 -121.00 19.75
N ILE A 4 -59.27 -121.86 20.04
CA ILE A 4 -57.94 -121.42 20.40
C ILE A 4 -57.15 -120.86 19.21
N TYR A 5 -57.36 -121.49 17.97
CA TYR A 5 -56.72 -120.99 16.79
C TYR A 5 -57.29 -119.67 16.32
N ILE A 6 -58.62 -119.44 16.56
CA ILE A 6 -59.24 -118.15 16.23
C ILE A 6 -58.72 -117.06 17.13
N ALA A 7 -58.62 -117.35 18.48
CA ALA A 7 -58.06 -116.39 19.42
C ALA A 7 -56.57 -116.07 19.16
N LEU A 8 -55.79 -117.07 18.74
CA LEU A 8 -54.37 -116.87 18.37
C LEU A 8 -54.24 -116.03 17.10
N LEU A 9 -55.12 -116.22 16.11
CA LEU A 9 -55.14 -115.49 14.83
C LEU A 9 -55.57 -114.06 15.04
N ILE A 10 -56.54 -113.76 15.94
CA ILE A 10 -56.95 -112.42 16.33
C ILE A 10 -55.85 -111.74 17.10
N PHE A 11 -55.14 -112.42 18.06
CA PHE A 11 -54.02 -111.88 18.78
C PHE A 11 -52.82 -111.55 17.86
N LEU A 12 -52.52 -112.41 16.89
CA LEU A 12 -51.49 -112.20 15.88
C LEU A 12 -51.83 -110.99 14.96
N SER A 13 -53.13 -110.80 14.57
CA SER A 13 -53.55 -109.72 13.72
C SER A 13 -53.54 -108.37 14.43
N THR A 14 -53.84 -108.38 15.79
CA THR A 14 -53.77 -107.12 16.60
C THR A 14 -52.33 -106.72 16.85
N THR A 15 -51.39 -107.66 17.06
CA THR A 15 -49.95 -107.30 17.19
C THR A 15 -49.36 -106.76 15.88
N TYR A 16 -49.73 -107.30 14.71
CA TYR A 16 -49.33 -106.78 13.41
C TYR A 16 -49.94 -105.35 13.12
N SER A 17 -51.18 -105.08 13.57
CA SER A 17 -51.82 -103.78 13.42
C SER A 17 -51.15 -102.71 14.29
N LEU A 18 -50.79 -103.09 15.54
CA LEU A 18 -50.10 -102.17 16.47
C LEU A 18 -48.69 -101.83 15.96
N THR A 19 -47.93 -102.83 15.44
CA THR A 19 -46.60 -102.54 14.91
C THR A 19 -46.65 -101.76 13.60
N ALA A 20 -47.73 -101.96 12.77
CA ALA A 20 -47.90 -101.15 11.56
C ALA A 20 -48.32 -99.68 11.81
N GLN A 21 -49.15 -99.44 12.83
CA GLN A 21 -49.52 -98.10 13.29
C GLN A 21 -48.32 -97.36 13.86
N ASN A 22 -47.52 -97.97 14.71
CA ASN A 22 -46.35 -97.41 15.29
C ASN A 22 -45.30 -97.06 14.23
N LYS A 23 -45.13 -97.91 13.19
CA LYS A 23 -44.23 -97.63 12.06
C LYS A 23 -44.70 -96.49 11.17
N LYS A 24 -46.02 -96.29 11.05
CA LYS A 24 -46.61 -95.21 10.28
C LYS A 24 -46.48 -93.88 10.97
N GLU A 25 -46.75 -93.85 12.28
CA GLU A 25 -46.56 -92.71 13.15
C GLU A 25 -45.09 -92.27 13.18
N LEU A 26 -44.12 -93.22 13.38
CA LEU A 26 -42.69 -92.91 13.37
C LEU A 26 -42.25 -92.34 12.01
N ARG A 27 -42.78 -92.82 10.91
CA ARG A 27 -42.45 -92.24 9.57
C ARG A 27 -43.03 -90.86 9.42
N ALA A 28 -44.26 -90.59 9.86
CA ALA A 28 -44.86 -89.24 9.85
C ALA A 28 -44.06 -88.28 10.79
N GLU A 29 -43.59 -88.73 11.88
CA GLU A 29 -42.75 -87.96 12.82
C GLU A 29 -41.36 -87.63 12.23
N ILE A 30 -40.72 -88.63 11.56
CA ILE A 30 -39.48 -88.42 10.78
C ILE A 30 -39.67 -87.38 9.70
N GLU A 31 -40.74 -87.44 8.91
CA GLU A 31 -41.06 -86.51 7.82
C GLU A 31 -41.31 -85.10 8.36
N SER A 32 -42.07 -84.95 9.45
CA SER A 32 -42.30 -83.71 10.17
C SER A 32 -41.01 -83.12 10.72
N LEU A 33 -40.16 -83.98 11.30
CA LEU A 33 -38.85 -83.55 11.83
C LEU A 33 -37.90 -83.10 10.69
N GLN A 34 -37.93 -83.82 9.52
CA GLN A 34 -37.16 -83.43 8.34
C GLN A 34 -37.64 -82.11 7.78
N GLU A 35 -38.95 -81.89 7.68
CA GLU A 35 -39.54 -80.61 7.26
C GLU A 35 -39.17 -79.47 8.21
N THR A 36 -39.27 -79.72 9.54
CA THR A 36 -38.87 -78.75 10.55
C THR A 36 -37.38 -78.44 10.49
N LEU A 37 -36.54 -79.44 10.27
CA LEU A 37 -35.10 -79.28 10.08
C LEU A 37 -34.78 -78.42 8.83
N SER A 38 -35.44 -78.75 7.70
CA SER A 38 -35.28 -78.00 6.43
C SER A 38 -35.70 -76.54 6.55
N THR A 39 -36.88 -76.28 7.20
CA THR A 39 -37.36 -74.91 7.40
C THR A 39 -36.45 -74.15 8.37
N THR A 40 -35.96 -74.81 9.45
CA THR A 40 -35.05 -74.20 10.41
C THR A 40 -33.68 -73.91 9.76
N GLN A 41 -33.16 -74.80 8.92
CA GLN A 41 -31.94 -74.57 8.17
C GLN A 41 -32.09 -73.40 7.16
N SER A 42 -33.23 -73.31 6.48
CA SER A 42 -33.52 -72.20 5.60
C SER A 42 -33.62 -70.85 6.36
N ALA A 43 -34.35 -70.85 7.49
CA ALA A 43 -34.45 -69.63 8.35
C ALA A 43 -33.09 -69.23 8.93
N LEU A 44 -32.25 -70.22 9.33
CA LEU A 44 -30.90 -69.93 9.79
C LEU A 44 -30.01 -69.31 8.69
N SER A 45 -30.10 -69.86 7.46
CA SER A 45 -29.37 -69.33 6.33
C SER A 45 -29.80 -67.92 5.97
N GLU A 46 -31.13 -67.64 5.97
CA GLU A 46 -31.65 -66.31 5.76
C GLU A 46 -31.23 -65.32 6.86
N SER A 47 -31.27 -65.76 8.12
CA SER A 47 -30.80 -64.95 9.27
C SER A 47 -29.33 -64.57 9.15
N ARG A 48 -28.47 -65.54 8.80
CA ARG A 48 -27.02 -65.31 8.58
C ARG A 48 -26.77 -64.35 7.42
N THR A 49 -27.54 -64.47 6.36
CA THR A 49 -27.45 -63.53 5.19
C THR A 49 -27.82 -62.09 5.61
N LYS A 50 -28.93 -61.94 6.38
CA LYS A 50 -29.35 -60.65 6.94
C LYS A 50 -28.31 -60.06 7.87
N GLU A 51 -27.71 -60.90 8.73
CA GLU A 51 -26.63 -60.51 9.66
C GLU A 51 -25.40 -59.99 8.87
N ASN A 52 -24.94 -60.75 7.86
CA ASN A 52 -23.81 -60.34 7.03
C ASN A 52 -24.07 -59.04 6.27
N ILE A 53 -25.28 -58.84 5.73
CA ILE A 53 -25.68 -57.58 5.07
C ILE A 53 -25.69 -56.41 6.09
N SER A 54 -26.18 -56.67 7.32
CA SER A 54 -26.23 -55.65 8.37
C SER A 54 -24.82 -55.27 8.81
N LEU A 55 -23.92 -56.26 8.99
CA LEU A 55 -22.50 -55.98 9.32
C LEU A 55 -21.81 -55.18 8.22
N ALA A 56 -21.97 -55.59 6.96
CA ALA A 56 -21.39 -54.86 5.84
C ALA A 56 -21.90 -53.41 5.72
N ARG A 57 -23.19 -53.19 6.05
CA ARG A 57 -23.75 -51.84 6.12
C ARG A 57 -23.16 -51.03 7.31
N ALA A 58 -23.01 -51.66 8.47
CA ALA A 58 -22.42 -51.00 9.65
C ALA A 58 -20.97 -50.58 9.36
N GLU A 59 -20.15 -51.44 8.75
CA GLU A 59 -18.79 -51.17 8.32
C GLU A 59 -18.74 -50.01 7.31
N SER A 60 -19.65 -50.03 6.34
CA SER A 60 -19.76 -48.96 5.34
C SER A 60 -20.11 -47.59 5.97
N PHE A 61 -21.04 -47.58 6.93
CA PHE A 61 -21.39 -46.36 7.63
C PHE A 61 -20.26 -45.87 8.56
N GLU A 62 -19.52 -46.78 9.19
CA GLU A 62 -18.35 -46.42 9.99
C GLU A 62 -17.27 -45.77 9.16
N THR A 63 -16.96 -46.33 7.96
CA THR A 63 -16.03 -45.73 7.00
C THR A 63 -16.48 -44.36 6.53
N GLN A 64 -17.77 -44.20 6.16
CA GLN A 64 -18.32 -42.92 5.73
C GLN A 64 -18.25 -41.88 6.86
N MET A 65 -18.49 -42.29 8.11
CA MET A 65 -18.41 -41.40 9.25
C MET A 65 -16.97 -40.93 9.51
N GLU A 66 -15.98 -41.79 9.33
CA GLU A 66 -14.56 -41.45 9.45
C GLU A 66 -14.12 -40.47 8.33
N ASP A 67 -14.52 -40.73 7.09
CA ASP A 67 -14.26 -39.83 5.95
C ASP A 67 -14.90 -38.44 6.15
N LEU A 68 -16.13 -38.41 6.66
CA LEU A 68 -16.79 -37.15 6.97
C LEU A 68 -16.08 -36.37 8.11
N LYS A 69 -15.59 -37.08 9.14
CA LYS A 69 -14.79 -36.44 10.21
C LYS A 69 -13.49 -35.86 9.68
N LEU A 70 -12.77 -36.61 8.84
CA LEU A 70 -11.54 -36.14 8.20
C LEU A 70 -11.81 -34.92 7.31
N THR A 71 -12.85 -34.97 6.48
CA THR A 71 -13.24 -33.87 5.62
C THR A 71 -13.61 -32.62 6.43
N ASN A 72 -14.39 -32.78 7.52
CA ASN A 72 -14.71 -31.66 8.40
C ASN A 72 -13.48 -31.07 9.08
N ALA A 73 -12.55 -31.91 9.54
CA ALA A 73 -11.29 -31.43 10.13
C ALA A 73 -10.45 -30.63 9.10
N GLN A 74 -10.38 -31.12 7.86
CA GLN A 74 -9.70 -30.40 6.77
C GLN A 74 -10.37 -29.07 6.44
N LEU A 75 -11.71 -29.04 6.35
CA LEU A 75 -12.47 -27.81 6.10
C LEU A 75 -12.25 -26.77 7.22
N LEU A 76 -12.26 -27.20 8.48
CA LEU A 76 -12.01 -26.31 9.62
C LEU A 76 -10.58 -25.74 9.58
N ASN A 77 -9.59 -26.57 9.26
CA ASN A 77 -8.20 -26.12 9.11
C ASN A 77 -8.05 -25.12 7.95
N ASN A 78 -8.64 -25.43 6.80
CA ASN A 78 -8.63 -24.52 5.64
C ASN A 78 -9.32 -23.20 5.96
N MET A 79 -10.43 -23.22 6.69
CA MET A 79 -11.14 -22.03 7.13
C MET A 79 -10.31 -21.19 8.10
N SER A 80 -9.61 -21.82 9.04
CA SER A 80 -8.69 -21.14 9.96
C SER A 80 -7.56 -20.44 9.19
N THR A 81 -6.90 -21.16 8.26
CA THR A 81 -5.83 -20.61 7.43
C THR A 81 -6.33 -19.46 6.56
N PHE A 82 -7.55 -19.58 6.00
CA PHE A 82 -8.17 -18.51 5.23
C PHE A 82 -8.46 -17.28 6.09
N MET A 83 -8.96 -17.47 7.32
CA MET A 83 -9.20 -16.36 8.24
C MET A 83 -7.91 -15.64 8.63
N GLU A 84 -6.83 -16.38 8.94
CA GLU A 84 -5.51 -15.81 9.24
C GLU A 84 -4.98 -15.00 8.07
N ALA A 85 -5.01 -15.56 6.86
CA ALA A 85 -4.58 -14.88 5.65
C ALA A 85 -5.43 -13.62 5.34
N SER A 86 -6.74 -13.69 5.58
CA SER A 86 -7.66 -12.56 5.41
C SER A 86 -7.38 -11.45 6.42
N THR A 87 -7.16 -11.80 7.68
CA THR A 87 -6.78 -10.83 8.73
C THR A 87 -5.46 -10.14 8.38
N GLN A 88 -4.45 -10.92 7.99
CA GLN A 88 -3.15 -10.37 7.61
C GLN A 88 -3.24 -9.43 6.38
N LYS A 89 -4.07 -9.80 5.39
CA LYS A 89 -4.35 -8.90 4.25
C LYS A 89 -5.02 -7.60 4.68
N THR A 90 -5.99 -7.67 5.58
CA THR A 90 -6.69 -6.50 6.11
C THR A 90 -5.75 -5.57 6.85
N GLU A 91 -4.85 -6.10 7.68
CA GLU A 91 -3.82 -5.33 8.37
C GLU A 91 -2.82 -4.69 7.40
N ASN A 92 -2.41 -5.42 6.35
CA ASN A 92 -1.53 -4.88 5.32
C ASN A 92 -2.19 -3.74 4.53
N ILE A 93 -3.47 -3.88 4.20
CA ILE A 93 -4.26 -2.82 3.55
C ILE A 93 -4.38 -1.61 4.49
N GLY A 94 -4.65 -1.82 5.77
CA GLY A 94 -4.71 -0.75 6.77
C GLY A 94 -3.41 0.03 6.85
N ARG A 95 -2.25 -0.65 6.93
CA ARG A 95 -0.93 -0.02 6.93
C ARG A 95 -0.63 0.73 5.62
N ALA A 96 -1.02 0.17 4.48
CA ALA A 96 -0.85 0.83 3.19
C ALA A 96 -1.70 2.11 3.07
N LEU A 97 -2.94 2.09 3.54
CA LEU A 97 -3.83 3.25 3.57
C LEU A 97 -3.29 4.35 4.48
N GLU A 98 -2.78 4.01 5.67
CA GLU A 98 -2.17 4.99 6.57
C GLU A 98 -0.92 5.62 5.95
N SER A 99 -0.05 4.82 5.33
CA SER A 99 1.12 5.34 4.61
C SER A 99 0.74 6.25 3.42
N LEU A 100 -0.33 5.94 2.69
CA LEU A 100 -0.85 6.80 1.63
C LEU A 100 -1.35 8.13 2.18
N ARG A 101 -2.11 8.11 3.28
CA ARG A 101 -2.62 9.31 3.93
C ARG A 101 -1.49 10.23 4.40
N GLU A 102 -0.47 9.67 5.06
CA GLU A 102 0.72 10.44 5.46
C GLU A 102 1.41 11.09 4.26
N LYS A 103 1.52 10.37 3.14
CA LYS A 103 2.11 10.93 1.91
C LYS A 103 1.25 12.02 1.29
N GLU A 104 -0.07 11.89 1.30
CA GLU A 104 -1.00 12.93 0.83
C GLU A 104 -0.88 14.20 1.67
N GLU A 105 -0.83 14.09 3.00
CA GLU A 105 -0.63 15.23 3.90
C GLU A 105 0.70 15.95 3.63
N LYS A 106 1.79 15.19 3.42
CA LYS A 106 3.09 15.75 3.05
C LYS A 106 3.06 16.47 1.71
N LEU A 107 2.45 15.86 0.69
CA LEU A 107 2.30 16.49 -0.63
C LEU A 107 1.44 17.75 -0.57
N MET A 108 0.39 17.77 0.23
CA MET A 108 -0.44 18.94 0.46
C MET A 108 0.38 20.09 1.06
N THR A 109 1.16 19.83 2.10
CA THR A 109 2.04 20.83 2.74
C THR A 109 3.06 21.41 1.76
N ILE A 110 3.69 20.54 0.95
CA ILE A 110 4.64 20.97 -0.09
C ILE A 110 3.93 21.86 -1.11
N ASN A 111 2.75 21.45 -1.59
CA ASN A 111 1.99 22.21 -2.58
C ASN A 111 1.52 23.56 -2.06
N GLU A 112 1.08 23.64 -0.80
CA GLU A 112 0.71 24.91 -0.15
C GLU A 112 1.92 25.84 -0.02
N THR A 113 3.09 25.33 0.35
CA THR A 113 4.31 26.10 0.42
C THR A 113 4.73 26.65 -0.95
N LEU A 114 4.65 25.82 -2.01
CA LEU A 114 4.94 26.26 -3.37
C LEU A 114 3.97 27.36 -3.83
N LYS A 115 2.66 27.19 -3.60
CA LYS A 115 1.64 28.20 -3.94
C LYS A 115 1.87 29.53 -3.19
N ALA A 116 2.25 29.46 -1.91
CA ALA A 116 2.56 30.66 -1.15
C ALA A 116 3.80 31.39 -1.69
N ASN A 117 4.83 30.63 -2.10
CA ASN A 117 6.03 31.20 -2.74
C ASN A 117 5.70 31.83 -4.09
N ASP A 118 4.91 31.18 -4.95
CA ASP A 118 4.50 31.71 -6.24
C ASP A 118 3.64 32.99 -6.08
N SER A 119 2.73 33.00 -5.13
CA SER A 119 1.92 34.18 -4.81
C SER A 119 2.80 35.35 -4.34
N THR A 120 3.80 35.07 -3.52
CA THR A 120 4.76 36.07 -3.05
C THR A 120 5.62 36.61 -4.22
N ALA A 121 6.04 35.72 -5.14
CA ALA A 121 6.79 36.14 -6.32
C ALA A 121 5.96 37.05 -7.26
N LEU A 122 4.67 36.78 -7.43
CA LEU A 122 3.76 37.62 -8.22
C LEU A 122 3.53 38.99 -7.59
N LEU A 123 3.37 39.06 -6.26
CA LEU A 123 3.28 40.33 -5.54
C LEU A 123 4.58 41.13 -5.68
N LEU A 124 5.73 40.49 -5.50
CA LEU A 124 7.04 41.09 -5.67
C LEU A 124 7.24 41.62 -7.10
N LEU A 125 6.85 40.85 -8.12
CA LEU A 125 6.90 41.31 -9.53
C LEU A 125 6.08 42.59 -9.73
N THR A 126 4.87 42.64 -9.19
CA THR A 126 3.97 43.78 -9.26
C THR A 126 4.59 45.02 -8.61
N ASP A 127 5.16 44.84 -7.38
CA ASP A 127 5.79 45.94 -6.65
C ASP A 127 7.07 46.44 -7.33
N LEU A 128 7.87 45.54 -7.92
CA LEU A 128 9.05 45.91 -8.69
C LEU A 128 8.67 46.68 -9.96
N LYS A 129 7.68 46.24 -10.72
CA LYS A 129 7.20 46.96 -11.90
C LYS A 129 6.64 48.35 -11.55
N LYS A 130 5.87 48.44 -10.47
CA LYS A 130 5.35 49.72 -9.97
C LYS A 130 6.47 50.69 -9.53
N ALA A 131 7.54 50.15 -8.91
CA ALA A 131 8.64 51.00 -8.42
C ALA A 131 9.64 51.42 -9.50
N LEU A 132 9.96 50.48 -10.41
CA LEU A 132 11.02 50.65 -11.42
C LEU A 132 10.48 51.07 -12.82
N GLY A 133 9.20 50.88 -13.07
CA GLY A 133 8.54 51.07 -14.36
C GLY A 133 8.28 49.77 -15.09
N GLU A 134 7.30 49.81 -16.00
CA GLU A 134 6.90 48.60 -16.79
C GLU A 134 8.00 48.12 -17.72
N GLU A 135 8.91 48.99 -18.14
CA GLU A 135 10.05 48.69 -19.04
C GLU A 135 11.20 47.94 -18.31
N ALA A 136 11.11 47.80 -17.00
CA ALA A 136 12.14 47.07 -16.26
C ALA A 136 12.22 45.61 -16.71
N ALA A 137 13.40 45.12 -17.06
CA ALA A 137 13.63 43.75 -17.52
C ALA A 137 13.55 42.75 -16.34
N ILE A 138 12.32 42.38 -16.03
CA ILE A 138 12.02 41.47 -14.90
C ILE A 138 11.44 40.17 -15.47
N THR A 139 12.00 39.05 -15.04
CA THR A 139 11.50 37.71 -15.35
C THR A 139 11.15 36.96 -14.08
N VAL A 140 10.17 36.05 -14.16
CA VAL A 140 9.80 35.15 -13.08
C VAL A 140 10.02 33.72 -13.54
N GLU A 141 10.85 32.99 -12.81
CA GLU A 141 11.17 31.61 -13.13
C GLU A 141 11.40 30.83 -11.85
N ASN A 142 10.75 29.66 -11.73
CA ASN A 142 10.89 28.74 -10.58
C ASN A 142 10.64 29.42 -9.21
N GLY A 143 9.62 30.29 -9.13
CA GLY A 143 9.31 31.04 -7.89
C GLY A 143 10.31 32.12 -7.52
N ALA A 144 11.29 32.40 -8.38
CA ALA A 144 12.25 33.49 -8.22
C ALA A 144 11.94 34.63 -9.20
N VAL A 145 12.08 35.88 -8.72
CA VAL A 145 11.99 37.08 -9.54
C VAL A 145 13.40 37.57 -9.84
N THR A 146 13.75 37.66 -11.10
CA THR A 146 15.07 38.09 -11.59
C THR A 146 14.96 39.41 -12.28
N LEU A 147 15.66 40.39 -11.78
CA LEU A 147 15.79 41.75 -12.37
C LEU A 147 17.14 41.90 -13.03
N LEU A 148 17.16 42.14 -14.34
CA LEU A 148 18.37 42.49 -15.06
C LEU A 148 18.67 43.97 -14.82
N LEU A 149 19.91 44.27 -14.41
CA LEU A 149 20.39 45.62 -14.16
C LEU A 149 21.30 46.11 -15.27
N ASP A 150 21.11 47.38 -15.67
CA ASP A 150 21.99 48.01 -16.64
C ASP A 150 23.36 48.33 -16.01
N LYS A 151 24.39 47.65 -16.48
CA LYS A 151 25.79 47.83 -16.02
C LYS A 151 26.32 49.24 -16.27
N VAL A 152 25.93 49.88 -17.41
CA VAL A 152 26.42 51.21 -17.73
C VAL A 152 25.83 52.25 -16.79
N LEU A 153 24.54 52.10 -16.48
CA LEU A 153 23.90 52.96 -15.47
C LEU A 153 24.55 52.76 -14.10
N LEU A 154 24.87 51.52 -13.71
CA LEU A 154 25.41 51.23 -12.39
C LEU A 154 26.89 51.61 -12.21
N PHE A 155 27.74 51.34 -13.20
CA PHE A 155 29.20 51.43 -13.07
C PHE A 155 29.82 52.42 -14.10
N GLY A 156 29.03 53.03 -14.95
CA GLY A 156 29.50 53.87 -16.06
C GLY A 156 30.07 53.07 -17.22
N PRO A 157 30.57 53.76 -18.26
CA PRO A 157 31.04 53.11 -19.50
C PRO A 157 32.38 52.40 -19.35
N ASN A 158 33.13 52.63 -18.26
CA ASN A 158 34.42 51.97 -18.06
C ASN A 158 34.23 50.52 -17.63
N VAL A 159 34.72 49.60 -18.49
CA VAL A 159 34.62 48.16 -18.28
C VAL A 159 35.31 47.61 -17.03
N SER A 160 36.22 48.34 -16.43
CA SER A 160 36.94 47.93 -15.21
C SER A 160 36.41 48.57 -13.93
N ASN A 161 35.40 49.44 -14.04
CA ASN A 161 34.87 50.14 -12.88
C ASN A 161 34.00 49.23 -11.99
N THR A 162 34.23 49.28 -10.69
CA THR A 162 33.47 48.56 -9.67
C THR A 162 32.71 49.49 -8.72
N LYS A 163 32.89 50.82 -8.87
CA LYS A 163 32.23 51.81 -8.02
C LYS A 163 30.88 52.18 -8.66
N LEU A 164 29.85 52.21 -7.83
CA LEU A 164 28.52 52.65 -8.29
C LEU A 164 28.49 54.13 -8.63
N THR A 165 27.76 54.47 -9.70
CA THR A 165 27.56 55.84 -10.13
C THR A 165 26.52 56.56 -9.29
N ILE A 166 26.55 57.89 -9.28
CA ILE A 166 25.53 58.71 -8.60
C ILE A 166 24.17 58.55 -9.30
N ASP A 167 24.18 58.36 -10.63
CA ASP A 167 22.97 58.18 -11.43
C ASP A 167 22.21 56.91 -11.14
N ALA A 168 22.88 55.90 -10.59
CA ALA A 168 22.24 54.65 -10.14
C ALA A 168 21.48 54.80 -8.81
N THR A 169 21.79 55.82 -8.00
CA THR A 169 21.26 55.99 -6.65
C THR A 169 19.73 55.97 -6.58
N PRO A 170 18.98 56.67 -7.45
CA PRO A 170 17.52 56.64 -7.40
C PRO A 170 16.92 55.28 -7.64
N MET A 171 17.46 54.50 -8.63
CA MET A 171 17.04 53.14 -8.93
C MET A 171 17.33 52.20 -7.76
N ILE A 172 18.54 52.25 -7.21
CA ILE A 172 18.95 51.45 -6.04
C ILE A 172 18.05 51.71 -4.84
N LYS A 173 17.71 52.99 -4.55
CA LYS A 173 16.80 53.36 -3.47
C LYS A 173 15.41 52.79 -3.66
N LYS A 174 14.85 52.85 -4.86
CA LYS A 174 13.53 52.25 -5.20
C LYS A 174 13.55 50.74 -5.03
N LEU A 175 14.59 50.09 -5.55
CA LEU A 175 14.78 48.63 -5.41
C LEU A 175 14.91 48.21 -3.94
N ALA A 176 15.73 48.93 -3.17
CA ALA A 176 15.90 48.68 -1.75
C ALA A 176 14.58 48.80 -0.97
N ALA A 177 13.72 49.75 -1.31
CA ALA A 177 12.42 49.91 -0.66
C ALA A 177 11.52 48.67 -0.88
N VAL A 178 11.48 48.13 -2.10
CA VAL A 178 10.73 46.89 -2.41
C VAL A 178 11.34 45.71 -1.68
N LEU A 179 12.67 45.55 -1.70
CA LEU A 179 13.38 44.47 -0.98
C LEU A 179 13.13 44.49 0.54
N LYS A 180 12.97 45.67 1.12
CA LYS A 180 12.60 45.82 2.54
C LYS A 180 11.17 45.45 2.85
N ALA A 181 10.24 45.66 1.90
CA ALA A 181 8.85 45.29 2.07
C ALA A 181 8.69 43.75 2.06
N HIS A 182 9.47 43.04 1.25
CA HIS A 182 9.44 41.59 1.10
C HIS A 182 10.49 40.89 1.99
N ARG A 183 10.34 40.97 3.32
CA ARG A 183 11.34 40.48 4.30
C ARG A 183 11.59 38.98 4.29
N SER A 184 10.63 38.18 3.84
CA SER A 184 10.72 36.72 3.79
C SER A 184 11.54 36.19 2.61
N MET A 185 11.86 37.07 1.63
CA MET A 185 12.59 36.67 0.42
C MET A 185 14.10 36.85 0.63
N PHE A 186 14.87 35.95 0.01
CA PHE A 186 16.32 35.98 -0.05
C PHE A 186 16.76 36.70 -1.33
N ILE A 187 17.92 37.37 -1.29
CA ILE A 187 18.42 38.21 -2.39
C ILE A 187 19.79 37.67 -2.82
N SER A 188 19.93 37.32 -4.08
CA SER A 188 21.22 36.99 -4.69
C SER A 188 21.55 38.04 -5.76
N VAL A 189 22.65 38.73 -5.60
CA VAL A 189 23.18 39.62 -6.62
C VAL A 189 24.20 38.84 -7.42
N GLU A 190 23.86 38.55 -8.68
CA GLU A 190 24.69 37.71 -9.57
C GLU A 190 25.41 38.60 -10.60
N GLY A 191 26.73 38.66 -10.50
CA GLY A 191 27.60 39.23 -11.52
C GLY A 191 28.04 38.11 -12.47
N ASN A 192 27.57 38.18 -13.71
CA ASN A 192 27.90 37.19 -14.74
C ASN A 192 28.98 37.72 -15.70
N THR A 193 29.86 36.84 -16.15
CA THR A 193 30.87 37.12 -17.18
C THR A 193 31.05 35.93 -18.11
N ASN A 194 31.36 36.18 -19.37
CA ASN A 194 31.71 35.17 -20.34
C ASN A 194 33.19 34.82 -20.37
N LEU A 195 34.02 35.54 -19.60
CA LEU A 195 35.47 35.36 -19.51
C LEU A 195 35.87 35.00 -18.07
N GLY A 196 36.51 33.85 -17.87
CA GLY A 196 37.00 33.45 -16.56
C GLY A 196 37.97 34.46 -15.92
N ALA A 197 38.78 35.14 -16.71
CA ALA A 197 39.68 36.19 -16.27
C ALA A 197 38.97 37.45 -15.70
N ARG A 198 37.66 37.59 -15.92
CA ARG A 198 36.83 38.70 -15.39
C ARG A 198 35.87 38.27 -14.27
N LEU A 199 36.02 37.08 -13.77
CA LEU A 199 35.15 36.56 -12.69
C LEU A 199 35.27 37.43 -11.43
N ASP A 200 36.49 37.85 -11.08
CA ASP A 200 36.74 38.74 -9.93
C ASP A 200 36.02 40.09 -10.11
N LEU A 201 36.08 40.69 -11.30
CA LEU A 201 35.39 41.93 -11.58
C LEU A 201 33.86 41.77 -11.45
N ALA A 202 33.30 40.71 -11.97
CA ALA A 202 31.88 40.40 -11.87
C ALA A 202 31.46 40.23 -10.38
N THR A 203 32.27 39.52 -9.60
CA THR A 203 32.05 39.32 -8.16
C THR A 203 32.16 40.63 -7.38
N GLN A 204 33.17 41.48 -7.67
CA GLN A 204 33.34 42.78 -7.03
C GLN A 204 32.17 43.72 -7.33
N ARG A 205 31.63 43.73 -8.54
CA ARG A 205 30.44 44.52 -8.92
C ARG A 205 29.19 44.03 -8.15
N ALA A 206 28.98 42.74 -8.09
CA ALA A 206 27.92 42.21 -7.24
C ALA A 206 28.09 42.56 -5.77
N GLY A 207 29.33 42.48 -5.25
CA GLY A 207 29.67 42.84 -3.89
C GLY A 207 29.42 44.33 -3.58
N ALA A 208 29.78 45.21 -4.50
CA ALA A 208 29.55 46.67 -4.34
C ALA A 208 28.05 47.01 -4.20
N LEU A 209 27.18 46.30 -4.96
CA LEU A 209 25.75 46.48 -4.83
C LEU A 209 25.21 45.92 -3.51
N VAL A 210 25.70 44.76 -3.09
CA VAL A 210 25.37 44.16 -1.78
C VAL A 210 25.79 45.07 -0.64
N ASP A 211 26.99 45.65 -0.72
CA ASP A 211 27.48 46.61 0.30
C ASP A 211 26.54 47.83 0.46
N VAL A 212 26.12 48.44 -0.64
CA VAL A 212 25.17 49.56 -0.56
C VAL A 212 23.81 49.14 -0.03
N PHE A 213 23.31 47.95 -0.39
CA PHE A 213 22.05 47.43 0.15
C PHE A 213 22.15 47.21 1.68
N THR A 214 23.26 46.68 2.17
CA THR A 214 23.44 46.38 3.60
C THR A 214 23.79 47.62 4.44
N THR A 215 24.76 48.44 3.99
CA THR A 215 25.26 49.59 4.75
C THR A 215 24.34 50.79 4.62
N THR A 216 23.94 51.18 3.43
CA THR A 216 23.13 52.37 3.19
C THR A 216 21.64 52.12 3.39
N HIS A 217 21.16 50.97 2.88
CA HIS A 217 19.75 50.66 2.93
C HIS A 217 19.35 49.66 4.03
N GLN A 218 20.29 49.22 4.89
CA GLN A 218 20.02 48.38 6.06
C GLN A 218 19.25 47.11 5.73
N ILE A 219 19.52 46.50 4.59
CA ILE A 219 19.06 45.14 4.30
C ILE A 219 19.89 44.18 5.14
N VAL A 220 19.22 43.25 5.83
CA VAL A 220 19.85 42.28 6.72
C VAL A 220 20.86 41.41 5.96
N PRO A 221 22.16 41.37 6.38
CA PRO A 221 23.22 40.67 5.65
C PRO A 221 22.94 39.17 5.40
N GLU A 222 22.23 38.50 6.31
CA GLU A 222 21.88 37.10 6.21
C GLU A 222 20.91 36.83 5.06
N ARG A 223 20.22 37.85 4.56
CA ARG A 223 19.25 37.75 3.45
C ARG A 223 19.83 38.05 2.08
N ILE A 224 21.07 38.54 2.00
CA ILE A 224 21.65 38.97 0.73
C ILE A 224 23.06 38.44 0.54
N ARG A 225 23.37 38.01 -0.68
CA ARG A 225 24.69 37.55 -1.05
C ARG A 225 25.12 38.05 -2.43
N ALA A 226 26.43 38.21 -2.61
CA ALA A 226 27.04 38.45 -3.92
C ALA A 226 27.57 37.17 -4.50
N ILE A 227 27.36 36.92 -5.79
CA ILE A 227 27.79 35.73 -6.51
C ILE A 227 28.45 36.17 -7.81
N GLY A 228 29.68 35.72 -8.06
CA GLY A 228 30.30 35.76 -9.39
C GLY A 228 30.05 34.48 -10.13
N LYS A 229 29.66 34.54 -11.40
CA LYS A 229 29.33 33.37 -12.20
C LYS A 229 29.82 33.50 -13.63
N ILE A 230 30.33 32.39 -14.18
CA ILE A 230 30.64 32.28 -15.61
C ILE A 230 29.34 31.96 -16.36
N SER A 231 29.00 32.76 -17.35
CA SER A 231 27.79 32.67 -18.16
C SER A 231 28.07 33.06 -19.59
N SER A 232 27.08 32.94 -20.48
CA SER A 232 27.21 33.32 -21.91
C SER A 232 27.39 34.81 -22.16
N ALA A 233 27.02 35.65 -21.17
CA ALA A 233 27.07 37.12 -21.32
C ALA A 233 27.51 37.82 -20.06
N GLU A 234 28.06 39.03 -20.20
CA GLU A 234 28.33 39.90 -19.06
C GLU A 234 27.08 40.65 -18.63
N THR A 235 26.46 40.19 -17.56
CA THR A 235 25.21 40.74 -17.02
C THR A 235 25.28 40.86 -15.51
N LEU A 236 24.45 41.71 -14.94
CA LEU A 236 24.25 41.83 -13.51
C LEU A 236 22.76 41.65 -13.20
N PHE A 237 22.46 40.68 -12.34
CA PHE A 237 21.11 40.38 -11.94
C PHE A 237 20.93 40.54 -10.43
N VAL A 238 19.75 41.02 -10.06
CA VAL A 238 19.24 40.83 -8.68
C VAL A 238 18.16 39.76 -8.74
N LYS A 239 18.46 38.63 -8.15
CA LYS A 239 17.55 37.50 -8.07
C LYS A 239 16.97 37.46 -6.65
N ILE A 240 15.64 37.52 -6.58
CA ILE A 240 14.88 37.53 -5.32
C ILE A 240 14.06 36.24 -5.29
N HIS A 241 14.27 35.44 -4.26
CA HIS A 241 13.69 34.11 -4.20
C HIS A 241 13.37 33.71 -2.76
N PRO A 242 12.48 32.73 -2.54
CA PRO A 242 12.28 32.14 -1.24
C PRO A 242 13.59 31.57 -0.67
N TYR A 243 13.64 31.36 0.64
CA TYR A 243 14.78 30.70 1.27
C TYR A 243 14.73 29.19 0.98
N PHE A 244 15.29 28.79 -0.16
CA PHE A 244 15.26 27.42 -0.66
C PHE A 244 15.86 26.39 0.29
N ASP A 245 16.84 26.77 1.11
CA ASP A 245 17.48 25.85 2.06
C ASP A 245 16.49 25.36 3.12
N SER A 246 15.60 26.23 3.61
CA SER A 246 14.56 25.84 4.57
C SER A 246 13.53 24.91 3.95
N PHE A 247 13.12 25.20 2.72
CA PHE A 247 12.22 24.33 1.96
C PHE A 247 12.86 22.96 1.68
N TYR A 248 14.11 22.93 1.24
CA TYR A 248 14.85 21.69 1.01
C TYR A 248 15.00 20.86 2.28
N LEU A 249 15.33 21.51 3.42
CA LEU A 249 15.46 20.82 4.70
C LEU A 249 14.11 20.25 5.18
N MET A 250 13.02 21.00 4.98
CA MET A 250 11.66 20.52 5.27
C MET A 250 11.34 19.27 4.44
N VAL A 251 11.47 19.34 3.12
CA VAL A 251 11.22 18.19 2.22
C VAL A 251 12.10 17.00 2.57
N ARG A 252 13.39 17.26 2.88
CA ARG A 252 14.34 16.20 3.25
C ARG A 252 13.99 15.54 4.58
N SER A 253 13.51 16.31 5.58
CA SER A 253 13.06 15.75 6.87
C SER A 253 11.86 14.86 6.68
N ASP A 254 10.89 15.32 5.88
CA ASP A 254 9.65 14.60 5.61
C ASP A 254 9.86 13.31 4.79
N MET A 255 10.85 13.33 3.89
CA MET A 255 11.22 12.14 3.12
C MET A 255 12.08 11.12 3.89
N LYS A 256 12.77 11.54 4.97
CA LYS A 256 13.60 10.66 5.80
C LYS A 256 12.86 9.97 6.93
N GLN A 257 11.68 10.43 7.31
CA GLN A 257 10.81 9.73 8.25
C GLN A 257 10.18 8.53 7.53
N LYS A 258 10.93 7.43 7.50
CA LYS A 258 10.47 6.11 7.10
C LYS A 258 10.17 5.28 8.33
#